data_a370f470f1f57eed08621903fb5bbc6e
#
_entry.id   a370f470f1f57eed08621903fb5bbc6e
#
_cell.length_a   1.000
_cell.length_b   1.000
_cell.length_c   1.000
_cell.angle_alpha   90.00
_cell.angle_beta   90.00
_cell.angle_gamma   90.00
#
_symmetry.space_group_name_H-M   'P 1'
#
loop_
_entity.id
_entity.type
_entity.pdbx_description
1 polymer ?
#
loop_
_entity_poly.entity_id
_entity_poly.type
_entity_poly.pdbx_seq_one_letter_code
_entity_poly.pdbx_strand_id
1 'polypeptide(L)'
;MRSWLACWAALLLAACAEFPPSSDVSPGLGPPLQSVSAEGRISLRQGERRDHLRFRWDHAPGSDVVLLMSPLGQGLAELTRDRNGARLTQPNQATITADTLPQLAQRVLGTPLPLEAMADWLRGARPELSGEVDGWRVVISETSAYRQRRLLRVMEARREDVEFKLIVDDWDAPE
;
A
#
# COMPACT_ATOMS: atom_id res chain seq x y z
N MET A 1 -46.30 50.35 -32.52
CA MET A 1 -44.99 50.44 -31.81
C MET A 1 -45.03 49.68 -30.50
N ARG A 2 -45.43 48.41 -30.47
CA ARG A 2 -45.55 47.62 -29.17
C ARG A 2 -45.14 46.16 -29.33
N SER A 3 -44.51 45.78 -30.42
CA SER A 3 -44.21 44.36 -30.71
C SER A 3 -42.70 44.04 -30.77
N TRP A 4 -41.79 44.98 -30.49
CA TRP A 4 -40.33 44.73 -30.58
C TRP A 4 -39.61 44.56 -29.26
N LEU A 5 -40.29 44.67 -28.12
CA LEU A 5 -39.69 44.49 -26.82
C LEU A 5 -39.78 43.05 -26.25
N ALA A 6 -40.53 42.18 -26.91
CA ALA A 6 -40.75 40.80 -26.47
C ALA A 6 -39.68 39.79 -26.95
N CYS A 7 -38.83 40.16 -27.93
CA CYS A 7 -37.79 39.24 -28.47
C CYS A 7 -36.44 39.27 -27.76
N TRP A 8 -36.19 40.21 -26.86
CA TRP A 8 -34.89 40.33 -26.18
C TRP A 8 -34.84 39.63 -24.81
N ALA A 9 -35.97 39.17 -24.30
CA ALA A 9 -36.02 38.49 -22.97
C ALA A 9 -35.78 36.97 -23.06
N ALA A 10 -35.71 36.38 -24.26
CA ALA A 10 -35.60 34.93 -24.45
C ALA A 10 -34.16 34.44 -24.66
N LEU A 11 -33.13 35.30 -24.65
CA LEU A 11 -31.75 34.93 -24.98
C LEU A 11 -30.83 34.76 -23.77
N LEU A 12 -31.34 34.83 -22.54
CA LEU A 12 -30.52 34.77 -21.33
C LEU A 12 -30.61 33.45 -20.53
N LEU A 13 -31.21 32.41 -21.03
CA LEU A 13 -31.42 31.15 -20.32
C LEU A 13 -30.62 29.94 -20.88
N ALA A 14 -29.62 30.15 -21.73
CA ALA A 14 -28.83 29.07 -22.31
C ALA A 14 -27.36 29.03 -21.78
N ALA A 15 -27.12 29.46 -20.56
CA ALA A 15 -25.83 29.22 -19.89
C ALA A 15 -25.99 28.12 -18.83
N CYS A 16 -26.45 26.93 -19.23
CA CYS A 16 -26.10 25.72 -18.53
C CYS A 16 -24.63 25.48 -18.82
N ALA A 17 -23.76 25.93 -17.92
CA ALA A 17 -22.38 25.49 -17.91
C ALA A 17 -22.42 23.97 -17.70
N GLU A 18 -22.21 23.19 -18.77
CA GLU A 18 -21.80 21.82 -18.66
C GLU A 18 -20.46 21.85 -17.93
N PHE A 19 -20.47 21.49 -16.63
CA PHE A 19 -19.26 21.11 -15.95
C PHE A 19 -18.70 19.93 -16.75
N PRO A 20 -17.46 19.98 -17.24
CA PRO A 20 -16.84 18.80 -17.81
C PRO A 20 -16.94 17.70 -16.76
N PRO A 21 -17.33 16.46 -17.13
CA PRO A 21 -17.35 15.36 -16.18
C PRO A 21 -15.96 15.30 -15.55
N SER A 22 -15.93 15.31 -14.23
CA SER A 22 -14.73 15.16 -13.45
C SER A 22 -13.99 13.95 -14.03
N SER A 23 -12.77 14.15 -14.50
CA SER A 23 -11.94 13.13 -15.12
C SER A 23 -12.07 11.87 -14.29
N ASP A 24 -12.45 10.76 -14.92
CA ASP A 24 -12.53 9.43 -14.30
C ASP A 24 -11.20 9.13 -13.62
N VAL A 25 -11.09 9.48 -12.35
CA VAL A 25 -10.04 8.96 -11.48
C VAL A 25 -10.40 7.50 -11.31
N SER A 26 -9.78 6.64 -12.09
CA SER A 26 -9.92 5.19 -11.92
C SER A 26 -9.87 4.88 -10.42
N PRO A 27 -10.83 4.13 -9.88
CA PRO A 27 -10.92 3.90 -8.43
C PRO A 27 -9.77 3.06 -7.85
N GLY A 28 -8.74 2.79 -8.63
CA GLY A 28 -7.57 2.00 -8.27
C GLY A 28 -6.33 2.81 -7.89
N LEU A 29 -5.25 2.12 -7.61
CA LEU A 29 -3.92 2.68 -7.43
C LEU A 29 -3.39 3.19 -8.78
N GLY A 30 -2.48 4.16 -8.72
CA GLY A 30 -1.88 4.75 -9.92
C GLY A 30 -0.90 3.81 -10.65
N PRO A 31 -0.27 4.27 -11.75
CA PRO A 31 0.71 3.46 -12.47
C PRO A 31 1.84 3.02 -11.55
N PRO A 32 2.40 1.79 -11.75
CA PRO A 32 3.37 1.21 -10.84
C PRO A 32 4.65 2.02 -10.76
N LEU A 33 5.19 2.14 -9.54
CA LEU A 33 6.52 2.66 -9.28
C LEU A 33 7.55 1.54 -9.48
N GLN A 34 8.73 1.90 -10.01
CA GLN A 34 9.86 0.96 -10.11
C GLN A 34 10.54 0.79 -8.76
N SER A 35 10.72 1.90 -8.04
CA SER A 35 11.29 1.90 -6.71
C SER A 35 10.46 2.80 -5.81
N VAL A 36 10.38 2.46 -4.54
CA VAL A 36 9.62 3.20 -3.55
C VAL A 36 10.17 2.95 -2.16
N SER A 37 10.23 3.98 -1.34
CA SER A 37 10.42 3.88 0.10
C SER A 37 9.12 4.28 0.79
N ALA A 38 8.69 3.50 1.76
CA ALA A 38 7.49 3.75 2.55
C ALA A 38 7.80 3.58 4.03
N GLU A 39 7.30 4.50 4.84
CA GLU A 39 7.40 4.42 6.29
C GLU A 39 6.01 4.40 6.91
N GLY A 40 5.89 3.73 8.06
CA GLY A 40 4.59 3.66 8.72
C GLY A 40 4.53 2.67 9.87
N ARG A 41 3.36 2.08 10.02
CA ARG A 41 3.02 1.22 11.15
C ARG A 41 2.44 -0.09 10.70
N ILE A 42 2.78 -1.14 11.42
CA ILE A 42 2.25 -2.50 11.27
C ILE A 42 1.56 -2.90 12.57
N SER A 43 0.41 -3.53 12.44
CA SER A 43 -0.22 -4.29 13.49
C SER A 43 -0.42 -5.73 13.02
N LEU A 44 0.07 -6.68 13.81
CA LEU A 44 -0.13 -8.10 13.57
C LEU A 44 -0.91 -8.67 14.76
N ARG A 45 -2.02 -9.35 14.47
CA ARG A 45 -2.77 -10.11 15.46
C ARG A 45 -2.75 -11.58 15.06
N GLN A 46 -2.43 -12.45 16.01
CA GLN A 46 -2.49 -13.90 15.85
C GLN A 46 -3.09 -14.50 17.14
N GLY A 47 -4.33 -14.91 17.06
CA GLY A 47 -5.09 -15.29 18.24
C GLY A 47 -5.18 -14.14 19.24
N GLU A 48 -4.69 -14.35 20.46
CA GLU A 48 -4.65 -13.31 21.50
C GLU A 48 -3.41 -12.39 21.43
N ARG A 49 -2.37 -12.82 20.73
CA ARG A 49 -1.14 -12.02 20.57
C ARG A 49 -1.38 -10.84 19.65
N ARG A 50 -0.87 -9.67 20.07
CA ARG A 50 -0.89 -8.43 19.29
C ARG A 50 0.46 -7.76 19.32
N ASP A 51 1.03 -7.52 18.15
CA ASP A 51 2.28 -6.81 17.98
C ASP A 51 2.02 -5.49 17.22
N HIS A 52 2.62 -4.41 17.70
CA HIS A 52 2.60 -3.10 17.04
C HIS A 52 4.01 -2.66 16.78
N LEU A 53 4.32 -2.39 15.51
CA LEU A 53 5.66 -2.05 15.05
C LEU A 53 5.60 -0.81 14.18
N ARG A 54 6.73 -0.12 14.05
CA ARG A 54 6.99 0.78 12.94
C ARG A 54 7.78 0.04 11.89
N PHE A 55 7.65 0.46 10.63
CA PHE A 55 8.43 -0.09 9.53
C PHE A 55 8.97 1.01 8.63
N ARG A 56 10.07 0.72 7.98
CA ARG A 56 10.53 1.34 6.75
C ARG A 56 10.73 0.24 5.73
N TRP A 57 10.15 0.40 4.55
CA TRP A 57 10.23 -0.57 3.46
C TRP A 57 10.80 0.12 2.23
N ASP A 58 11.99 -0.26 1.84
CA ASP A 58 12.65 0.17 0.63
C ASP A 58 12.52 -0.95 -0.42
N HIS A 59 11.77 -0.68 -1.49
CA HIS A 59 11.57 -1.59 -2.62
C HIS A 59 12.32 -1.09 -3.84
N ALA A 60 13.03 -1.98 -4.50
CA ALA A 60 13.62 -1.77 -5.83
C ALA A 60 13.47 -3.05 -6.68
N PRO A 61 13.61 -2.99 -8.01
CA PRO A 61 13.51 -4.16 -8.87
C PRO A 61 14.44 -5.29 -8.40
N GLY A 62 13.83 -6.41 -7.96
CA GLY A 62 14.54 -7.58 -7.47
C GLY A 62 15.09 -7.50 -6.05
N SER A 63 14.78 -6.44 -5.29
CA SER A 63 15.28 -6.25 -3.93
C SER A 63 14.24 -5.59 -3.03
N ASP A 64 14.13 -6.06 -1.80
CA ASP A 64 13.39 -5.42 -0.72
C ASP A 64 14.23 -5.36 0.55
N VAL A 65 14.14 -4.25 1.25
CA VAL A 65 14.69 -4.09 2.60
C VAL A 65 13.57 -3.57 3.50
N VAL A 66 13.22 -4.32 4.53
CA VAL A 66 12.19 -3.92 5.51
C VAL A 66 12.84 -3.84 6.89
N LEU A 67 12.96 -2.64 7.41
CA LEU A 67 13.38 -2.39 8.77
C LEU A 67 12.15 -2.37 9.68
N LEU A 68 12.14 -3.23 10.69
CA LEU A 68 11.12 -3.29 11.73
C LEU A 68 11.64 -2.64 13.00
N MET A 69 10.85 -1.76 13.59
CA MET A 69 11.21 -0.98 14.76
C MET A 69 10.11 -1.06 15.82
N SER A 70 10.51 -0.88 17.08
CA SER A 70 9.54 -0.66 18.15
C SER A 70 8.76 0.66 17.94
N PRO A 71 7.63 0.88 18.63
CA PRO A 71 6.93 2.17 18.58
C PRO A 71 7.80 3.38 18.93
N LEU A 72 8.86 3.17 19.72
CA LEU A 72 9.84 4.21 20.10
C LEU A 72 10.98 4.38 19.08
N GLY A 73 10.97 3.64 17.95
CA GLY A 73 11.97 3.76 16.88
C GLY A 73 13.24 2.90 17.09
N GLN A 74 13.27 2.03 18.10
CA GLN A 74 14.38 1.10 18.27
C GLN A 74 14.32 -0.02 17.23
N GLY A 75 15.40 -0.28 16.48
CA GLY A 75 15.50 -1.37 15.51
C GLY A 75 15.35 -2.73 16.17
N LEU A 76 14.44 -3.55 15.68
CA LEU A 76 14.13 -4.89 16.18
C LEU A 76 14.55 -5.98 15.21
N ALA A 77 14.38 -5.76 13.91
CA ALA A 77 14.73 -6.70 12.88
C ALA A 77 14.87 -6.01 11.52
N GLU A 78 15.73 -6.55 10.67
CA GLU A 78 15.83 -6.20 9.27
C GLU A 78 15.53 -7.43 8.42
N LEU A 79 14.58 -7.32 7.52
CA LEU A 79 14.27 -8.33 6.54
C LEU A 79 14.79 -7.85 5.19
N THR A 80 15.59 -8.66 4.52
CA THR A 80 16.10 -8.38 3.18
C THR A 80 15.71 -9.48 2.22
N ARG A 81 15.40 -9.13 0.97
CA ARG A 81 15.23 -10.04 -0.16
C ARG A 81 16.08 -9.56 -1.31
N ASP A 82 16.79 -10.48 -1.93
CA ASP A 82 17.55 -10.26 -3.15
C ASP A 82 17.52 -11.52 -4.05
N ARG A 83 18.41 -11.61 -5.04
CA ARG A 83 18.51 -12.76 -5.95
C ARG A 83 18.97 -14.04 -5.24
N ASN A 84 19.55 -13.93 -4.05
CA ASN A 84 20.08 -15.07 -3.29
C ASN A 84 19.06 -15.60 -2.27
N GLY A 85 17.86 -15.00 -2.20
CA GLY A 85 16.79 -15.41 -1.29
C GLY A 85 16.40 -14.31 -0.31
N ALA A 86 15.86 -14.71 0.83
CA ALA A 86 15.39 -13.83 1.89
C ALA A 86 16.11 -14.12 3.21
N ARG A 87 16.35 -13.09 4.01
CA ARG A 87 16.98 -13.20 5.32
C ARG A 87 16.34 -12.26 6.32
N LEU A 88 16.32 -12.67 7.58
CA LEU A 88 15.95 -11.86 8.73
C LEU A 88 17.15 -11.76 9.67
N THR A 89 17.56 -10.55 9.97
CA THR A 89 18.63 -10.23 10.93
C THR A 89 18.01 -9.52 12.13
N GLN A 90 18.36 -9.98 13.32
CA GLN A 90 17.94 -9.40 14.61
C GLN A 90 19.16 -9.14 15.48
N PRO A 91 19.16 -8.09 16.32
CA PRO A 91 20.26 -7.85 17.26
C PRO A 91 20.50 -9.08 18.16
N ASN A 92 21.75 -9.50 18.27
CA ASN A 92 22.19 -10.60 19.13
C ASN A 92 21.54 -11.97 18.87
N GLN A 93 21.02 -12.19 17.68
CA GLN A 93 20.45 -13.47 17.25
C GLN A 93 21.09 -13.96 15.94
N ALA A 94 21.04 -15.28 15.72
CA ALA A 94 21.48 -15.83 14.45
C ALA A 94 20.54 -15.36 13.30
N THR A 95 21.14 -15.02 12.17
CA THR A 95 20.36 -14.68 10.97
C THR A 95 19.56 -15.89 10.47
N ILE A 96 18.28 -15.70 10.22
CA ILE A 96 17.39 -16.69 9.64
C ILE A 96 17.33 -16.46 8.12
N THR A 97 17.55 -17.50 7.32
CA THR A 97 17.52 -17.43 5.85
C THR A 97 16.45 -18.34 5.27
N ALA A 98 15.95 -18.01 4.09
CA ALA A 98 15.05 -18.82 3.30
C ALA A 98 15.22 -18.50 1.80
N ASP A 99 14.72 -19.35 0.91
CA ASP A 99 14.79 -19.12 -0.52
C ASP A 99 13.82 -18.02 -0.96
N THR A 100 12.70 -17.84 -0.23
CA THR A 100 11.65 -16.85 -0.54
C THR A 100 11.16 -16.12 0.71
N LEU A 101 10.55 -14.95 0.50
CA LEU A 101 9.90 -14.18 1.59
C LEU A 101 8.76 -14.96 2.29
N PRO A 102 7.84 -15.64 1.58
CA PRO A 102 6.81 -16.45 2.24
C PRO A 102 7.39 -17.57 3.11
N GLN A 103 8.45 -18.25 2.66
CA GLN A 103 9.13 -19.27 3.47
C GLN A 103 9.80 -18.67 4.72
N LEU A 104 10.41 -17.49 4.59
CA LEU A 104 10.98 -16.79 5.72
C LEU A 104 9.90 -16.42 6.74
N ALA A 105 8.79 -15.84 6.29
CA ALA A 105 7.65 -15.51 7.14
C ALA A 105 7.08 -16.76 7.84
N GLN A 106 6.97 -17.89 7.12
CA GLN A 106 6.53 -19.15 7.70
C GLN A 106 7.45 -19.63 8.83
N ARG A 107 8.79 -19.48 8.68
CA ARG A 107 9.75 -19.87 9.72
C ARG A 107 9.68 -18.99 10.96
N VAL A 108 9.42 -17.70 10.77
CA VAL A 108 9.47 -16.68 11.84
C VAL A 108 8.13 -16.52 12.55
N LEU A 109 7.04 -16.53 11.80
CA LEU A 109 5.69 -16.22 12.29
C LEU A 109 4.77 -17.45 12.37
N GLY A 110 5.21 -18.59 11.81
CA GLY A 110 4.35 -19.78 11.70
C GLY A 110 3.28 -19.68 10.61
N THR A 111 3.23 -18.57 9.88
CA THR A 111 2.32 -18.37 8.74
C THR A 111 3.04 -17.65 7.60
N PRO A 112 2.82 -18.06 6.33
CA PRO A 112 3.41 -17.35 5.20
C PRO A 112 2.65 -16.05 4.96
N LEU A 113 3.32 -14.90 5.07
CA LEU A 113 2.77 -13.61 4.66
C LEU A 113 2.97 -13.40 3.15
N PRO A 114 1.99 -12.82 2.42
CA PRO A 114 2.10 -12.58 0.98
C PRO A 114 2.92 -11.31 0.71
N LEU A 115 4.15 -11.23 1.22
CA LEU A 115 4.98 -10.03 1.22
C LEU A 115 5.30 -9.53 -0.20
N GLU A 116 5.43 -10.42 -1.18
CA GLU A 116 5.65 -10.04 -2.58
C GLU A 116 4.42 -9.34 -3.17
N ALA A 117 3.22 -9.89 -2.92
CA ALA A 117 1.99 -9.23 -3.33
C ALA A 117 1.76 -7.91 -2.59
N MET A 118 2.16 -7.83 -1.32
CA MET A 118 2.11 -6.59 -0.53
C MET A 118 3.05 -5.53 -1.11
N ALA A 119 4.26 -5.90 -1.55
CA ALA A 119 5.18 -5.01 -2.27
C ALA A 119 4.56 -4.51 -3.58
N ASP A 120 3.86 -5.39 -4.32
CA ASP A 120 3.17 -5.00 -5.55
C ASP A 120 2.05 -3.98 -5.28
N TRP A 121 1.24 -4.15 -4.23
CA TRP A 121 0.26 -3.13 -3.83
C TRP A 121 0.95 -1.84 -3.37
N LEU A 122 2.04 -1.96 -2.63
CA LEU A 122 2.79 -0.81 -2.12
C LEU A 122 3.26 0.11 -3.26
N ARG A 123 3.79 -0.45 -4.33
CA ARG A 123 4.28 0.30 -5.50
C ARG A 123 3.22 0.56 -6.58
N GLY A 124 1.96 0.14 -6.36
CA GLY A 124 0.85 0.34 -7.30
C GLY A 124 0.84 -0.63 -8.48
N ALA A 125 1.60 -1.73 -8.45
CA ALA A 125 1.60 -2.74 -9.51
C ALA A 125 0.33 -3.59 -9.54
N ARG A 126 -0.42 -3.60 -8.44
CA ARG A 126 -1.78 -4.14 -8.36
C ARG A 126 -2.74 -2.97 -8.22
N PRO A 127 -3.49 -2.62 -9.28
CA PRO A 127 -4.40 -1.48 -9.24
C PRO A 127 -5.67 -1.76 -8.42
N GLU A 128 -6.03 -3.02 -8.23
CA GLU A 128 -7.23 -3.42 -7.49
C GLU A 128 -7.11 -3.07 -6.01
N LEU A 129 -8.20 -2.58 -5.43
CA LEU A 129 -8.27 -2.24 -4.00
C LEU A 129 -8.58 -3.44 -3.11
N SER A 130 -8.76 -4.63 -3.68
CA SER A 130 -8.94 -5.87 -2.94
C SER A 130 -8.53 -7.08 -3.77
N GLY A 131 -8.18 -8.17 -3.11
CA GLY A 131 -7.83 -9.42 -3.79
C GLY A 131 -7.63 -10.56 -2.80
N GLU A 132 -7.45 -11.75 -3.35
CA GLU A 132 -7.07 -12.93 -2.60
C GLU A 132 -5.74 -13.45 -3.14
N VAL A 133 -4.78 -13.69 -2.24
CA VAL A 133 -3.44 -14.17 -2.58
C VAL A 133 -2.99 -15.16 -1.51
N ASP A 134 -2.64 -16.40 -1.92
CA ASP A 134 -2.14 -17.45 -1.04
C ASP A 134 -3.05 -17.71 0.19
N GLY A 135 -4.37 -17.59 -0.01
CA GLY A 135 -5.37 -17.72 1.04
C GLY A 135 -5.51 -16.49 1.95
N TRP A 136 -4.81 -15.40 1.66
CA TRP A 136 -4.99 -14.12 2.31
C TRP A 136 -6.02 -13.28 1.57
N ARG A 137 -7.04 -12.82 2.28
CA ARG A 137 -7.94 -11.77 1.78
C ARG A 137 -7.33 -10.42 2.11
N VAL A 138 -7.04 -9.64 1.08
CA VAL A 138 -6.42 -8.32 1.19
C VAL A 138 -7.41 -7.24 0.77
N VAL A 139 -7.48 -6.16 1.52
CA VAL A 139 -8.31 -4.98 1.24
C VAL A 139 -7.48 -3.72 1.45
N ILE A 140 -7.47 -2.83 0.46
CA ILE A 140 -6.95 -1.47 0.58
C ILE A 140 -8.14 -0.59 0.99
N SER A 141 -8.22 -0.28 2.28
CA SER A 141 -9.33 0.51 2.83
C SER A 141 -9.14 2.01 2.66
N GLU A 142 -7.90 2.48 2.51
CA GLU A 142 -7.59 3.88 2.28
C GLU A 142 -6.45 4.05 1.28
N THR A 143 -6.54 5.10 0.48
CA THR A 143 -5.48 5.54 -0.44
C THR A 143 -5.12 7.00 -0.17
N SER A 144 -3.89 7.40 -0.44
CA SER A 144 -3.44 8.79 -0.37
C SER A 144 -3.01 9.31 -1.74
N ALA A 145 -3.16 10.61 -1.95
CA ALA A 145 -2.59 11.27 -3.12
C ALA A 145 -1.07 11.42 -2.94
N TYR A 146 -0.32 11.01 -3.94
CA TYR A 146 1.12 11.19 -4.01
C TYR A 146 1.49 11.69 -5.41
N ARG A 147 1.86 12.96 -5.51
CA ARG A 147 2.07 13.63 -6.81
C ARG A 147 0.80 13.48 -7.69
N GLN A 148 0.91 12.92 -8.89
CA GLN A 148 -0.20 12.74 -9.85
C GLN A 148 -0.81 11.32 -9.81
N ARG A 149 -0.64 10.58 -8.70
CA ARG A 149 -1.11 9.21 -8.53
C ARG A 149 -1.74 8.99 -7.17
N ARG A 150 -2.41 7.87 -7.04
CA ARG A 150 -2.89 7.37 -5.75
C ARG A 150 -2.03 6.19 -5.32
N LEU A 151 -1.61 6.18 -4.07
CA LEU A 151 -0.90 5.08 -3.46
C LEU A 151 -1.69 4.52 -2.29
N LEU A 152 -1.40 3.30 -1.93
CA LEU A 152 -1.92 2.62 -0.76
C LEU A 152 -1.63 3.45 0.50
N ARG A 153 -2.64 3.69 1.34
CA ARG A 153 -2.46 4.25 2.68
C ARG A 153 -2.72 3.22 3.76
N VAL A 154 -3.83 2.51 3.69
CA VAL A 154 -4.18 1.47 4.66
C VAL A 154 -4.49 0.18 3.93
N MET A 155 -3.78 -0.88 4.30
CA MET A 155 -4.01 -2.25 3.84
C MET A 155 -4.32 -3.16 5.01
N GLU A 156 -5.33 -3.97 4.86
CA GLU A 156 -5.72 -5.03 5.79
C GLU A 156 -5.64 -6.38 5.08
N ALA A 157 -5.02 -7.35 5.72
CA ALA A 157 -4.94 -8.72 5.23
C ALA A 157 -5.36 -9.70 6.34
N ARG A 158 -6.17 -10.69 5.97
CA ARG A 158 -6.70 -11.68 6.92
C ARG A 158 -6.59 -13.09 6.34
N ARG A 159 -6.15 -14.00 7.19
CA ARG A 159 -6.14 -15.43 6.91
C ARG A 159 -6.35 -16.19 8.22
N GLU A 160 -7.40 -17.00 8.30
CA GLU A 160 -7.75 -17.74 9.51
C GLU A 160 -7.85 -16.82 10.73
N ASP A 161 -7.05 -17.04 11.77
CA ASP A 161 -6.98 -16.25 13.00
C ASP A 161 -5.90 -15.16 12.96
N VAL A 162 -5.23 -14.98 11.81
CA VAL A 162 -4.19 -13.97 11.63
C VAL A 162 -4.76 -12.74 10.92
N GLU A 163 -4.58 -11.59 11.52
CA GLU A 163 -4.88 -10.28 10.94
C GLU A 163 -3.63 -9.43 10.87
N PHE A 164 -3.38 -8.88 9.70
CA PHE A 164 -2.28 -7.96 9.44
C PHE A 164 -2.87 -6.63 8.97
N LYS A 165 -2.38 -5.54 9.55
CA LYS A 165 -2.74 -4.18 9.11
C LYS A 165 -1.47 -3.38 8.91
N LEU A 166 -1.34 -2.76 7.74
CA LEU A 166 -0.27 -1.86 7.38
C LEU A 166 -0.85 -0.47 7.13
N ILE A 167 -0.25 0.54 7.74
CA ILE A 167 -0.59 1.95 7.54
C ILE A 167 0.67 2.65 7.08
N VAL A 168 0.65 3.22 5.89
CA VAL A 168 1.73 4.04 5.37
C VAL A 168 1.49 5.47 5.79
N ASP A 169 2.43 6.03 6.52
CA ASP A 169 2.37 7.40 7.01
C ASP A 169 3.10 8.36 6.06
N ASP A 170 4.18 7.90 5.41
CA ASP A 170 4.98 8.68 4.48
C ASP A 170 5.52 7.84 3.32
N TRP A 171 5.80 8.53 2.20
CA TRP A 171 6.27 7.96 0.94
C TRP A 171 7.46 8.75 0.41
N ASP A 172 8.48 8.05 -0.07
CA ASP A 172 9.53 8.59 -0.89
C ASP A 172 9.71 7.70 -2.13
N ALA A 173 9.52 8.27 -3.30
CA ALA A 173 9.71 7.57 -4.56
C ALA A 173 10.58 8.45 -5.47
N PRO A 174 11.70 7.92 -5.98
CA PRO A 174 12.49 8.61 -7.00
C PRO A 174 11.63 8.85 -8.25
N GLU A 175 11.95 9.90 -8.97
CA GLU A 175 11.30 10.25 -10.24
C GLU A 175 11.63 9.26 -11.35
#